data_fd6e7fdbfe27eab4ef76ffe347500f75
#
_entry.id   fd6e7fdbfe27eab4ef76ffe347500f75
#
_cell.length_a   1.000
_cell.length_b   1.000
_cell.length_c   1.000
_cell.angle_alpha   90.00
_cell.angle_beta   90.00
_cell.angle_gamma   90.00
#
_symmetry.space_group_name_H-M   'P 1'
#
loop_
_entity.id
_entity.type
_entity.pdbx_description
1 polymer ?
#
loop_
_entity_poly.entity_id
_entity_poly.type
_entity_poly.pdbx_seq_one_letter_code
_entity_poly.pdbx_strand_id
1 'polypeptide(L)'
;MSGMTSYEELSFQVIRADDKVISVVWGNEGYNQGAHGWYIQDYRNYYTQTGEKVTFDSLGNSFRDKALELVTKKAAEMQATDDCFFPDYEKSIKLVVLDGTENMDTIYQEIYGADIAGTGNGPASPTFSITGDGFVFESGQYVLQPYAVGIVDFEIPASDFGEALTADIFD
;
A
#
# COMPACT_ATOMS: atom_id res chain seq x y z
N MET A 1 27.85 -19.18 -23.00
CA MET A 1 26.71 -18.32 -22.76
C MET A 1 26.05 -18.82 -21.48
N SER A 2 26.23 -18.10 -20.35
CA SER A 2 25.49 -18.38 -19.13
C SER A 2 24.07 -17.90 -19.36
N GLY A 3 23.14 -18.85 -19.53
CA GLY A 3 21.73 -18.52 -19.66
C GLY A 3 21.28 -17.83 -18.37
N MET A 4 20.71 -16.62 -18.48
CA MET A 4 19.99 -16.01 -17.36
C MET A 4 18.84 -16.94 -17.00
N THR A 5 18.79 -17.37 -15.76
CA THR A 5 17.74 -18.26 -15.24
C THR A 5 16.57 -17.41 -14.76
N SER A 6 15.36 -17.70 -15.22
CA SER A 6 14.15 -17.16 -14.59
C SER A 6 14.01 -17.71 -13.17
N TYR A 7 13.54 -16.88 -12.26
CA TYR A 7 13.21 -17.31 -10.89
C TYR A 7 11.98 -16.61 -10.37
N GLU A 8 11.36 -17.22 -9.39
CA GLU A 8 10.28 -16.65 -8.58
C GLU A 8 10.51 -17.07 -7.14
N GLU A 9 10.39 -16.13 -6.21
CA GLU A 9 10.53 -16.32 -4.78
C GLU A 9 9.34 -15.78 -4.03
N LEU A 10 8.82 -16.57 -3.10
CA LEU A 10 7.73 -16.20 -2.21
C LEU A 10 8.28 -15.99 -0.80
N SER A 11 7.90 -14.91 -0.18
CA SER A 11 8.23 -14.59 1.21
C SER A 11 6.96 -14.37 2.03
N PHE A 12 7.09 -14.51 3.33
CA PHE A 12 6.02 -14.25 4.30
C PHE A 12 6.62 -13.63 5.54
N GLN A 13 6.01 -12.53 5.99
CA GLN A 13 6.44 -11.86 7.21
C GLN A 13 5.22 -11.50 8.09
N VAL A 14 5.38 -11.73 9.40
CA VAL A 14 4.46 -11.21 10.41
C VAL A 14 4.98 -9.82 10.83
N ILE A 15 4.19 -8.79 10.57
CA ILE A 15 4.49 -7.40 10.95
C ILE A 15 4.08 -7.16 12.40
N ARG A 16 2.87 -7.59 12.75
CA ARG A 16 2.31 -7.49 14.10
C ARG A 16 1.43 -8.69 14.39
N ALA A 17 1.49 -9.22 15.59
CA ALA A 17 0.59 -10.25 16.07
C ALA A 17 0.43 -10.11 17.59
N ASP A 18 -0.73 -9.60 18.00
CA ASP A 18 -1.12 -9.42 19.40
C ASP A 18 -2.61 -9.76 19.62
N ASP A 19 -3.18 -9.39 20.74
CA ASP A 19 -4.59 -9.63 21.07
C ASP A 19 -5.57 -8.70 20.34
N LYS A 20 -5.09 -7.66 19.67
CA LYS A 20 -5.87 -6.69 18.91
C LYS A 20 -5.86 -6.97 17.41
N VAL A 21 -4.65 -7.13 16.82
CA VAL A 21 -4.45 -7.19 15.37
C VAL A 21 -3.40 -8.24 14.99
N ILE A 22 -3.66 -8.92 13.89
CA ILE A 22 -2.66 -9.68 13.12
C ILE A 22 -2.47 -8.95 11.79
N SER A 23 -1.24 -8.46 11.54
CA SER A 23 -0.82 -7.84 10.30
C SER A 23 0.31 -8.65 9.69
N VAL A 24 0.13 -9.10 8.45
CA VAL A 24 1.09 -9.92 7.72
C VAL A 24 1.26 -9.42 6.29
N VAL A 25 2.40 -9.73 5.70
CA VAL A 25 2.69 -9.43 4.31
C VAL A 25 3.21 -10.68 3.58
N TRP A 26 2.73 -10.89 2.37
CA TRP A 26 3.26 -11.84 1.41
C TRP A 26 4.04 -11.07 0.36
N GLY A 27 5.31 -11.39 0.21
CA GLY A 27 6.13 -10.90 -0.88
C GLY A 27 6.20 -11.93 -2.00
N ASN A 28 6.13 -11.46 -3.23
CA ASN A 28 6.40 -12.25 -4.41
C ASN A 28 7.33 -11.46 -5.32
N GLU A 29 8.53 -11.99 -5.56
CA GLU A 29 9.51 -11.39 -6.45
C GLU A 29 9.97 -12.37 -7.51
N GLY A 30 10.42 -11.85 -8.62
CA GLY A 30 10.90 -12.71 -9.68
C GLY A 30 11.57 -11.98 -10.83
N TYR A 31 12.12 -12.79 -11.75
CA TYR A 31 12.75 -12.34 -12.97
C TYR A 31 12.45 -13.31 -14.12
N ASN A 32 11.86 -12.79 -15.19
CA ASN A 32 11.48 -13.56 -16.38
C ASN A 32 12.29 -13.16 -17.62
N GLN A 33 13.58 -12.89 -17.44
CA GLN A 33 14.50 -12.52 -18.53
C GLN A 33 14.12 -11.22 -19.28
N GLY A 34 13.34 -10.34 -18.61
CA GLY A 34 13.01 -9.00 -19.10
C GLY A 34 14.11 -7.97 -18.78
N ALA A 35 13.77 -6.69 -18.89
CA ALA A 35 14.69 -5.60 -18.58
C ALA A 35 15.04 -5.53 -17.08
N HIS A 36 14.14 -5.97 -16.21
CA HIS A 36 14.29 -6.01 -14.75
C HIS A 36 13.37 -7.07 -14.15
N GLY A 37 13.57 -7.40 -12.88
CA GLY A 37 12.66 -8.20 -12.08
C GLY A 37 11.39 -7.44 -11.70
N TRP A 38 10.54 -8.11 -10.94
CA TRP A 38 9.32 -7.55 -10.37
C TRP A 38 9.24 -7.94 -8.89
N TYR A 39 8.57 -7.09 -8.12
CA TYR A 39 8.31 -7.32 -6.71
C TYR A 39 6.91 -6.82 -6.37
N ILE A 40 6.11 -7.66 -5.71
CA ILE A 40 4.74 -7.37 -5.31
C ILE A 40 4.60 -7.74 -3.83
N GLN A 41 3.98 -6.88 -3.06
CA GLN A 41 3.56 -7.16 -1.69
C GLN A 41 2.04 -7.21 -1.59
N ASP A 42 1.54 -8.16 -0.80
CA ASP A 42 0.13 -8.34 -0.53
C ASP A 42 -0.08 -8.35 0.99
N TYR A 43 -0.69 -7.30 1.49
CA TYR A 43 -0.92 -7.08 2.91
C TYR A 43 -2.23 -7.70 3.37
N ARG A 44 -2.23 -8.24 4.59
CA ARG A 44 -3.42 -8.79 5.23
C ARG A 44 -3.46 -8.35 6.69
N ASN A 45 -4.52 -7.65 7.05
CA ASN A 45 -4.76 -7.13 8.39
C ASN A 45 -6.08 -7.70 8.92
N TYR A 46 -6.04 -8.30 10.10
CA TYR A 46 -7.21 -8.93 10.73
C TYR A 46 -7.31 -8.53 12.20
N TYR A 47 -8.54 -8.35 12.68
CA TYR A 47 -8.79 -8.30 14.13
C TYR A 47 -8.57 -9.69 14.73
N THR A 48 -7.67 -9.81 15.71
CA THR A 48 -7.26 -11.10 16.29
C THR A 48 -8.44 -11.86 16.90
N GLN A 49 -9.35 -11.15 17.55
CA GLN A 49 -10.44 -11.78 18.28
C GLN A 49 -11.59 -12.26 17.39
N THR A 50 -11.85 -11.61 16.26
CA THR A 50 -12.96 -11.94 15.38
C THR A 50 -12.53 -12.63 14.09
N GLY A 51 -11.29 -12.45 13.67
CA GLY A 51 -10.78 -12.88 12.37
C GLY A 51 -11.32 -12.06 11.19
N GLU A 52 -12.06 -10.98 11.46
CA GLU A 52 -12.54 -10.07 10.42
C GLU A 52 -11.41 -9.24 9.86
N LYS A 53 -11.49 -8.90 8.57
CA LYS A 53 -10.53 -8.01 7.95
C LYS A 53 -10.62 -6.61 8.55
N VAL A 54 -9.47 -6.00 8.79
CA VAL A 54 -9.40 -4.58 9.09
C VAL A 54 -9.58 -3.81 7.79
N THR A 55 -10.61 -2.97 7.75
CA THR A 55 -10.89 -2.03 6.65
C THR A 55 -10.80 -0.60 7.17
N PHE A 56 -10.68 0.37 6.28
CA PHE A 56 -10.65 1.78 6.71
C PHE A 56 -11.92 2.19 7.44
N ASP A 57 -13.08 1.70 7.01
CA ASP A 57 -14.35 1.96 7.71
C ASP A 57 -14.36 1.38 9.12
N SER A 58 -13.73 0.22 9.33
CA SER A 58 -13.60 -0.38 10.66
C SER A 58 -12.61 0.33 11.59
N LEU A 59 -11.67 1.09 11.02
CA LEU A 59 -10.74 1.94 11.77
C LEU A 59 -11.36 3.27 12.17
N GLY A 60 -12.27 3.80 11.35
CA GLY A 60 -12.99 5.05 11.64
C GLY A 60 -13.60 5.67 10.39
N ASN A 61 -14.75 6.33 10.54
CA ASN A 61 -15.52 6.89 9.41
C ASN A 61 -14.75 7.89 8.53
N SER A 62 -13.73 8.56 9.05
CA SER A 62 -12.88 9.51 8.33
C SER A 62 -11.43 9.04 8.18
N PHE A 63 -11.15 7.77 8.51
CA PHE A 63 -9.80 7.23 8.48
C PHE A 63 -9.17 7.32 7.09
N ARG A 64 -9.89 6.92 6.04
CA ARG A 64 -9.43 6.97 4.65
C ARG A 64 -9.00 8.37 4.21
N ASP A 65 -9.86 9.37 4.46
CA ASP A 65 -9.58 10.76 4.07
C ASP A 65 -8.35 11.28 4.80
N LYS A 66 -8.21 10.94 6.10
CA LYS A 66 -7.05 11.30 6.90
C LYS A 66 -5.78 10.59 6.43
N ALA A 67 -5.87 9.30 6.08
CA ALA A 67 -4.74 8.56 5.51
C ALA A 67 -4.26 9.19 4.20
N LEU A 68 -5.18 9.54 3.29
CA LEU A 68 -4.85 10.25 2.05
C LEU A 68 -4.17 11.59 2.31
N GLU A 69 -4.68 12.39 3.25
CA GLU A 69 -4.04 13.66 3.66
C GLU A 69 -2.60 13.43 4.15
N LEU A 70 -2.40 12.48 5.06
CA LEU A 70 -1.10 12.22 5.68
C LEU A 70 -0.08 11.65 4.68
N VAL A 71 -0.49 10.69 3.84
CA VAL A 71 0.37 10.13 2.78
C VAL A 71 0.72 11.21 1.77
N THR A 72 -0.24 12.04 1.34
CA THR A 72 0.02 13.16 0.42
C THR A 72 1.05 14.13 0.99
N LYS A 73 0.92 14.48 2.27
CA LYS A 73 1.87 15.37 2.95
C LYS A 73 3.27 14.77 2.97
N LYS A 74 3.41 13.50 3.39
CA LYS A 74 4.71 12.81 3.41
C LYS A 74 5.33 12.67 2.02
N ALA A 75 4.52 12.34 1.02
CA ALA A 75 5.01 12.26 -0.36
C ALA A 75 5.52 13.62 -0.86
N ALA A 76 4.84 14.72 -0.54
CA ALA A 76 5.31 16.06 -0.89
C ALA A 76 6.63 16.44 -0.19
N GLU A 77 6.79 16.06 1.09
CA GLU A 77 8.03 16.27 1.83
C GLU A 77 9.19 15.46 1.23
N MET A 78 8.97 14.19 0.87
CA MET A 78 9.97 13.36 0.20
C MET A 78 10.31 13.88 -1.19
N GLN A 79 9.33 14.29 -1.99
CA GLN A 79 9.56 14.86 -3.31
C GLN A 79 10.40 16.14 -3.25
N ALA A 80 10.14 17.00 -2.26
CA ALA A 80 10.92 18.23 -2.07
C ALA A 80 12.39 17.99 -1.68
N THR A 81 12.67 16.85 -1.05
CA THR A 81 14.02 16.50 -0.59
C THR A 81 14.80 15.68 -1.62
N ASP A 82 14.15 14.66 -2.19
CA ASP A 82 14.81 13.60 -2.95
C ASP A 82 14.48 13.61 -4.44
N ASP A 83 13.44 14.36 -4.87
CA ASP A 83 12.96 14.43 -6.26
C ASP A 83 12.81 13.05 -6.91
N CYS A 84 12.20 12.12 -6.14
CA CYS A 84 12.18 10.69 -6.48
C CYS A 84 10.90 10.24 -7.19
N PHE A 85 9.83 11.05 -7.19
CA PHE A 85 8.55 10.69 -7.76
C PHE A 85 8.37 11.23 -9.19
N PHE A 86 7.41 10.64 -9.92
CA PHE A 86 7.00 11.16 -11.22
C PHE A 86 6.44 12.59 -11.09
N PRO A 87 6.51 13.42 -12.15
CA PRO A 87 6.04 14.81 -12.08
C PRO A 87 4.56 14.97 -11.72
N ASP A 88 3.74 13.93 -11.93
CA ASP A 88 2.30 13.93 -11.66
C ASP A 88 1.88 12.87 -10.63
N TYR A 89 2.80 12.45 -9.77
CA TYR A 89 2.61 11.42 -8.75
C TYR A 89 1.37 11.65 -7.87
N GLU A 90 1.00 12.89 -7.62
CA GLU A 90 -0.15 13.27 -6.78
C GLU A 90 -1.45 12.61 -7.24
N LYS A 91 -1.62 12.41 -8.55
CA LYS A 91 -2.80 11.75 -9.11
C LYS A 91 -2.90 10.28 -8.69
N SER A 92 -1.74 9.65 -8.49
CA SER A 92 -1.64 8.22 -8.18
C SER A 92 -1.61 7.91 -6.68
N ILE A 93 -1.63 8.92 -5.80
CA ILE A 93 -1.60 8.68 -4.33
C ILE A 93 -2.77 7.80 -3.86
N LYS A 94 -3.93 7.88 -4.52
CA LYS A 94 -5.06 6.99 -4.21
C LYS A 94 -4.72 5.50 -4.34
N LEU A 95 -3.72 5.14 -5.16
CA LEU A 95 -3.25 3.75 -5.31
C LEU A 95 -2.36 3.28 -4.14
N VAL A 96 -1.95 4.20 -3.28
CA VAL A 96 -1.14 3.93 -2.09
C VAL A 96 -2.01 3.73 -0.85
N VAL A 97 -3.27 4.20 -0.87
CA VAL A 97 -4.19 4.16 0.28
C VAL A 97 -5.39 3.28 -0.06
N LEU A 98 -5.16 1.96 -0.02
CA LEU A 98 -6.14 0.92 -0.34
C LEU A 98 -6.27 -0.07 0.82
N ASP A 99 -7.50 -0.51 1.11
CA ASP A 99 -7.79 -1.54 2.13
C ASP A 99 -8.36 -2.84 1.57
N GLY A 100 -8.52 -2.90 0.25
CA GLY A 100 -9.05 -4.07 -0.44
C GLY A 100 -10.57 -4.07 -0.61
N THR A 101 -11.25 -2.99 -0.24
CA THR A 101 -12.69 -2.80 -0.50
C THR A 101 -12.95 -2.04 -1.80
N GLU A 102 -11.93 -1.37 -2.33
CA GLU A 102 -12.02 -0.55 -3.52
C GLU A 102 -12.15 -1.40 -4.80
N ASN A 103 -12.80 -0.78 -5.79
CA ASN A 103 -12.81 -1.29 -7.16
C ASN A 103 -11.73 -0.60 -7.98
N MET A 104 -10.75 -1.37 -8.47
CA MET A 104 -9.60 -0.84 -9.20
C MET A 104 -9.98 -0.18 -10.53
N ASP A 105 -11.02 -0.68 -11.22
CA ASP A 105 -11.48 -0.05 -12.46
C ASP A 105 -11.97 1.38 -12.21
N THR A 106 -12.67 1.59 -11.08
CA THR A 106 -13.13 2.92 -10.68
C THR A 106 -11.96 3.85 -10.39
N ILE A 107 -10.96 3.38 -9.63
CA ILE A 107 -9.77 4.19 -9.30
C ILE A 107 -8.98 4.54 -10.56
N TYR A 108 -8.71 3.57 -11.43
CA TYR A 108 -7.99 3.82 -12.68
C TYR A 108 -8.75 4.78 -13.60
N GLN A 109 -10.08 4.66 -13.67
CA GLN A 109 -10.90 5.61 -14.42
C GLN A 109 -10.81 7.04 -13.87
N GLU A 110 -10.78 7.21 -12.55
CA GLU A 110 -10.62 8.52 -11.91
C GLU A 110 -9.23 9.13 -12.16
N ILE A 111 -8.17 8.32 -12.14
CA ILE A 111 -6.79 8.80 -12.27
C ILE A 111 -6.43 9.05 -13.73
N TYR A 112 -6.76 8.12 -14.62
CA TYR A 112 -6.25 8.07 -16.01
C TYR A 112 -7.32 8.28 -17.08
N GLY A 113 -8.61 8.26 -16.72
CA GLY A 113 -9.73 8.40 -17.66
C GLY A 113 -10.20 7.07 -18.27
N ALA A 114 -11.24 7.13 -19.09
CA ALA A 114 -11.98 5.96 -19.58
C ALA A 114 -11.17 4.99 -20.47
N ASP A 115 -10.07 5.44 -21.07
CA ASP A 115 -9.29 4.63 -22.03
C ASP A 115 -8.50 3.49 -21.38
N ILE A 116 -8.43 3.46 -20.05
CA ILE A 116 -7.71 2.44 -19.28
C ILE A 116 -8.66 1.55 -18.48
N ALA A 117 -9.96 1.83 -18.51
CA ALA A 117 -10.98 1.01 -17.87
C ALA A 117 -10.92 -0.45 -18.41
N GLY A 118 -10.84 -1.41 -17.48
CA GLY A 118 -10.73 -2.84 -17.80
C GLY A 118 -9.31 -3.41 -17.69
N THR A 119 -8.31 -2.63 -17.31
CA THR A 119 -6.96 -3.14 -17.04
C THR A 119 -6.75 -3.56 -15.59
N GLY A 120 -7.61 -3.12 -14.66
CA GLY A 120 -7.60 -3.49 -13.25
C GLY A 120 -8.77 -4.38 -12.91
N ASN A 121 -8.72 -5.67 -13.25
CA ASN A 121 -9.83 -6.59 -13.00
C ASN A 121 -9.91 -6.97 -11.52
N GLY A 122 -10.91 -6.46 -10.82
CA GLY A 122 -11.30 -6.98 -9.50
C GLY A 122 -11.10 -6.01 -8.32
N PRO A 123 -11.25 -6.51 -7.09
CA PRO A 123 -11.02 -5.71 -5.89
C PRO A 123 -9.53 -5.37 -5.76
N ALA A 124 -9.25 -4.20 -5.19
CA ALA A 124 -7.90 -3.82 -4.82
C ALA A 124 -7.28 -4.81 -3.84
N SER A 125 -5.95 -4.93 -3.84
CA SER A 125 -5.24 -5.49 -2.69
C SER A 125 -4.95 -4.38 -1.68
N PRO A 126 -5.00 -4.66 -0.36
CA PRO A 126 -4.56 -3.69 0.63
C PRO A 126 -3.09 -3.30 0.40
N THR A 127 -2.80 -2.02 0.57
CA THR A 127 -1.45 -1.44 0.41
C THR A 127 -0.86 -0.99 1.74
N PHE A 128 -1.38 -1.47 2.87
CA PHE A 128 -0.93 -1.05 4.18
C PHE A 128 -0.75 -2.20 5.17
N SER A 129 0.16 -2.00 6.10
CA SER A 129 0.31 -2.81 7.30
C SER A 129 0.04 -2.00 8.56
N ILE A 130 -0.26 -2.70 9.65
CA ILE A 130 -0.45 -2.14 10.99
C ILE A 130 0.73 -2.59 11.83
N THR A 131 1.51 -1.63 12.32
CA THR A 131 2.66 -1.85 13.21
C THR A 131 2.25 -1.74 14.68
N GLY A 132 3.20 -1.76 15.59
CA GLY A 132 2.93 -1.57 17.03
C GLY A 132 2.53 -0.13 17.39
N ASP A 133 2.90 0.86 16.57
CA ASP A 133 2.76 2.28 16.84
C ASP A 133 2.03 3.07 15.75
N GLY A 134 1.67 2.44 14.63
CA GLY A 134 1.01 3.13 13.53
C GLY A 134 0.74 2.26 12.31
N PHE A 135 0.77 2.93 11.17
CA PHE A 135 0.49 2.35 9.86
C PHE A 135 1.64 2.60 8.89
N VAL A 136 1.91 1.64 8.03
CA VAL A 136 2.82 1.80 6.89
C VAL A 136 2.01 1.62 5.63
N PHE A 137 1.99 2.63 4.77
CA PHE A 137 1.38 2.58 3.44
C PHE A 137 2.47 2.42 2.39
N GLU A 138 2.29 1.48 1.48
CA GLU A 138 3.31 1.17 0.47
C GLU A 138 2.93 1.72 -0.91
N SER A 139 3.89 2.38 -1.54
CA SER A 139 3.89 2.65 -2.97
C SER A 139 4.71 1.59 -3.69
N GLY A 140 4.04 0.65 -4.34
CA GLY A 140 4.66 -0.36 -5.17
C GLY A 140 5.43 0.24 -6.35
N GLN A 141 6.19 -0.61 -7.05
CA GLN A 141 6.96 -0.19 -8.22
C GLN A 141 6.08 0.47 -9.28
N TYR A 142 6.53 1.58 -9.85
CA TYR A 142 5.83 2.37 -10.88
C TYR A 142 4.52 3.04 -10.46
N VAL A 143 4.15 3.03 -9.17
CA VAL A 143 2.95 3.71 -8.70
C VAL A 143 3.20 5.23 -8.60
N LEU A 144 4.10 5.66 -7.73
CA LEU A 144 4.48 7.07 -7.59
C LEU A 144 5.86 7.38 -8.18
N GLN A 145 6.72 6.38 -8.32
CA GLN A 145 8.15 6.50 -8.62
C GLN A 145 8.61 5.55 -9.71
N PRO A 146 9.75 5.85 -10.39
CA PRO A 146 10.40 4.93 -11.31
C PRO A 146 10.89 3.66 -10.61
N TYR A 147 11.03 2.58 -11.37
CA TYR A 147 11.55 1.30 -10.89
C TYR A 147 12.86 1.42 -10.09
N ALA A 148 13.76 2.29 -10.51
CA ALA A 148 15.07 2.45 -9.88
C ALA A 148 15.02 3.00 -8.44
N VAL A 149 13.94 3.66 -8.06
CA VAL A 149 13.69 4.12 -6.68
C VAL A 149 13.28 2.94 -5.78
N GLY A 150 12.67 1.93 -6.37
CA GLY A 150 12.16 0.77 -5.64
C GLY A 150 10.78 1.00 -5.04
N ILE A 151 10.51 0.33 -3.92
CA ILE A 151 9.30 0.49 -3.13
C ILE A 151 9.50 1.65 -2.15
N VAL A 152 8.45 2.40 -1.91
CA VAL A 152 8.45 3.52 -0.97
C VAL A 152 7.40 3.30 0.11
N ASP A 153 7.83 3.35 1.36
CA ASP A 153 7.00 3.22 2.54
C ASP A 153 6.71 4.58 3.19
N PHE A 154 5.44 4.80 3.49
CA PHE A 154 4.96 5.97 4.24
C PHE A 154 4.58 5.52 5.65
N GLU A 155 5.52 5.64 6.59
CA GLU A 155 5.28 5.34 8.00
C GLU A 155 4.52 6.50 8.65
N ILE A 156 3.34 6.21 9.22
CA ILE A 156 2.47 7.20 9.85
C ILE A 156 2.11 6.74 11.26
N PRO A 157 2.53 7.46 12.30
CA PRO A 157 2.15 7.16 13.67
C PRO A 157 0.63 7.18 13.88
N ALA A 158 0.11 6.29 14.69
CA ALA A 158 -1.32 6.24 15.02
C ALA A 158 -1.84 7.58 15.59
N SER A 159 -1.01 8.28 16.36
CA SER A 159 -1.33 9.59 16.93
C SER A 159 -1.66 10.66 15.89
N ASP A 160 -1.12 10.58 14.68
CA ASP A 160 -1.32 11.57 13.62
C ASP A 160 -2.74 11.49 13.02
N PHE A 161 -3.43 10.36 13.23
CA PHE A 161 -4.81 10.19 12.80
C PHE A 161 -5.81 10.91 13.72
N GLY A 162 -5.46 11.13 14.98
CA GLY A 162 -6.33 11.82 15.95
C GLY A 162 -7.72 11.19 16.04
N GLU A 163 -8.77 12.00 15.93
CA GLU A 163 -10.17 11.55 16.00
C GLU A 163 -10.61 10.70 14.80
N ALA A 164 -9.83 10.65 13.73
CA ALA A 164 -10.14 9.81 12.57
C ALA A 164 -9.90 8.31 12.83
N LEU A 165 -9.06 7.98 13.81
CA LEU A 165 -8.83 6.61 14.28
C LEU A 165 -9.67 6.37 15.54
N THR A 166 -10.75 5.64 15.40
CA THR A 166 -11.67 5.33 16.52
C THR A 166 -11.59 3.88 17.00
N ALA A 167 -10.96 3.01 16.22
CA ALA A 167 -10.74 1.62 16.60
C ALA A 167 -9.71 1.52 17.73
N ASP A 168 -10.02 0.74 18.78
CA ASP A 168 -9.13 0.47 19.92
C ASP A 168 -8.13 -0.64 19.56
N ILE A 169 -7.17 -0.30 18.68
CA ILE A 169 -6.12 -1.23 18.23
C ILE A 169 -4.71 -0.84 18.67
N PHE A 170 -4.55 0.32 19.29
CA PHE A 170 -3.30 0.78 19.90
C PHE A 170 -3.50 1.02 21.40
N ASP A 171 -2.45 0.85 22.20
CA ASP A 171 -2.41 1.11 23.64
C ASP A 171 -2.18 2.61 23.95
#